data_3ee7556cbb8d69b8dcdf842026c4b81e
#
_entry.id   3ee7556cbb8d69b8dcdf842026c4b81e
#
_cell.length_a   1.000
_cell.length_b   1.000
_cell.length_c   1.000
_cell.angle_alpha   90.00
_cell.angle_beta   90.00
_cell.angle_gamma   90.00
#
_symmetry.space_group_name_H-M   'P 1'
#
loop_
_entity.id
_entity.type
_entity.pdbx_description
1 polymer ?
#
loop_
_entity_poly.entity_id
_entity_poly.type
_entity_poly.pdbx_seq_one_letter_code
_entity_poly.pdbx_strand_id
1 'polypeptide(L)'
;MKKLTSGLLALALALTLTEAAQGEPKHRRHADKVQRTAQIDRNSFAVANSHVIRVRHPRAWWVARFPHTRFVLFGGGYYYWWDGYWYPAYGYSPYYSDYLYDGPIYGYNNYAPGQVTENVQMALRAQGYYHGAIDGLIGPQTRSALAQYQHRNGLAVTAAIDQPTLATLGLA
;
A
#
# COMPACT_ATOMS: atom_id res chain seq x y z
N MET A 1 -3.23 -59.55 -68.64
CA MET A 1 -2.28 -58.51 -68.16
C MET A 1 -2.65 -58.05 -66.81
N LYS A 2 -1.88 -58.43 -65.81
CA LYS A 2 -2.20 -58.24 -64.39
C LYS A 2 -1.43 -57.01 -63.88
N LYS A 3 -2.10 -56.02 -63.33
CA LYS A 3 -1.43 -54.91 -62.64
C LYS A 3 -1.66 -55.10 -61.11
N LEU A 4 -0.54 -55.35 -60.45
CA LEU A 4 -0.51 -55.30 -58.98
C LEU A 4 -0.47 -53.85 -58.52
N THR A 5 -1.35 -53.50 -57.60
CA THR A 5 -1.28 -52.24 -56.84
C THR A 5 -0.82 -52.54 -55.41
N SER A 6 0.37 -52.10 -55.10
CA SER A 6 0.91 -52.17 -53.74
C SER A 6 0.24 -51.13 -52.84
N GLY A 7 -0.38 -51.63 -51.79
CA GLY A 7 -0.91 -50.79 -50.72
C GLY A 7 0.21 -50.49 -49.71
N LEU A 8 0.52 -49.20 -49.51
CA LEU A 8 1.39 -48.69 -48.45
C LEU A 8 0.52 -48.49 -47.19
N LEU A 9 0.79 -49.33 -46.20
CA LEU A 9 0.21 -49.18 -44.85
C LEU A 9 1.02 -48.09 -44.11
N ALA A 10 0.45 -46.91 -43.96
CA ALA A 10 1.04 -45.85 -43.13
C ALA A 10 0.70 -46.11 -41.67
N LEU A 11 1.66 -46.54 -40.89
CA LEU A 11 1.55 -46.70 -39.44
C LEU A 11 1.67 -45.32 -38.79
N ALA A 12 0.56 -44.70 -38.41
CA ALA A 12 0.57 -43.46 -37.66
C ALA A 12 0.93 -43.76 -36.19
N LEU A 13 2.14 -43.44 -35.82
CA LEU A 13 2.59 -43.49 -34.39
C LEU A 13 2.04 -42.25 -33.68
N ALA A 14 0.94 -42.44 -32.95
CA ALA A 14 0.42 -41.41 -32.05
C ALA A 14 1.35 -41.27 -30.82
N LEU A 15 2.24 -40.29 -30.82
CA LEU A 15 2.94 -39.86 -29.62
C LEU A 15 1.92 -39.15 -28.72
N THR A 16 1.42 -39.84 -27.72
CA THR A 16 0.75 -39.19 -26.58
C THR A 16 1.81 -38.49 -25.72
N LEU A 17 1.95 -37.18 -25.91
CA LEU A 17 2.63 -36.35 -24.92
C LEU A 17 1.78 -36.36 -23.65
N THR A 18 2.15 -37.17 -22.69
CA THR A 18 1.73 -36.99 -21.29
C THR A 18 2.50 -35.78 -20.75
N GLU A 19 1.91 -34.60 -20.83
CA GLU A 19 2.35 -33.46 -20.03
C GLU A 19 2.21 -33.84 -18.56
N ALA A 20 3.33 -34.27 -17.98
CA ALA A 20 3.45 -34.36 -16.54
C ALA A 20 3.26 -32.94 -16.01
N ALA A 21 2.12 -32.68 -15.37
CA ALA A 21 1.89 -31.47 -14.61
C ALA A 21 2.92 -31.42 -13.47
N GLN A 22 4.11 -30.94 -13.75
CA GLN A 22 5.11 -30.64 -12.76
C GLN A 22 4.57 -29.46 -11.95
N GLY A 23 4.10 -29.74 -10.75
CA GLY A 23 3.65 -28.72 -9.83
C GLY A 23 4.77 -27.68 -9.64
N GLU A 24 4.45 -26.43 -9.90
CA GLU A 24 5.40 -25.33 -9.71
C GLU A 24 6.09 -25.40 -8.34
N PRO A 25 7.41 -25.20 -8.27
CA PRO A 25 8.14 -25.26 -7.03
C PRO A 25 7.57 -24.28 -6.00
N LYS A 26 7.38 -24.71 -4.76
CA LYS A 26 6.79 -23.91 -3.67
C LYS A 26 7.43 -22.53 -3.52
N HIS A 27 8.74 -22.42 -3.78
CA HIS A 27 9.49 -21.17 -3.78
C HIS A 27 8.98 -20.15 -4.83
N ARG A 28 8.66 -20.62 -6.03
CA ARG A 28 8.15 -19.75 -7.11
C ARG A 28 6.77 -19.21 -6.76
N ARG A 29 5.88 -20.07 -6.26
CA ARG A 29 4.53 -19.64 -5.80
C ARG A 29 4.59 -18.62 -4.67
N HIS A 30 5.55 -18.77 -3.74
CA HIS A 30 5.72 -17.80 -2.66
C HIS A 30 6.25 -16.46 -3.19
N ALA A 31 7.27 -16.46 -4.05
CA ALA A 31 7.79 -15.27 -4.69
C ALA A 31 6.71 -14.53 -5.50
N ASP A 32 5.93 -15.26 -6.31
CA ASP A 32 4.85 -14.68 -7.11
C ASP A 32 3.74 -14.08 -6.22
N LYS A 33 3.42 -14.72 -5.09
CA LYS A 33 2.45 -14.21 -4.12
C LYS A 33 2.94 -12.91 -3.50
N VAL A 34 4.20 -12.86 -3.04
CA VAL A 34 4.82 -11.66 -2.44
C VAL A 34 4.86 -10.52 -3.46
N GLN A 35 5.28 -10.79 -4.70
CA GLN A 35 5.31 -9.77 -5.76
C GLN A 35 3.90 -9.23 -6.09
N ARG A 36 2.89 -10.10 -6.15
CA ARG A 36 1.51 -9.72 -6.40
C ARG A 36 0.94 -8.87 -5.27
N THR A 37 1.20 -9.25 -4.02
CA THR A 37 0.80 -8.48 -2.84
C THR A 37 1.45 -7.11 -2.87
N ALA A 38 2.77 -7.02 -3.04
CA ALA A 38 3.49 -5.75 -3.13
C ALA A 38 3.01 -4.86 -4.29
N GLN A 39 2.51 -5.44 -5.39
CA GLN A 39 1.93 -4.68 -6.49
C GLN A 39 0.54 -4.11 -6.14
N ILE A 40 -0.30 -4.90 -5.47
CA ILE A 40 -1.61 -4.45 -4.97
C ILE A 40 -1.41 -3.31 -3.96
N ASP A 41 -0.50 -3.49 -3.01
CA ASP A 41 -0.16 -2.50 -1.98
C ASP A 41 0.31 -1.18 -2.59
N ARG A 42 1.21 -1.27 -3.56
CA ARG A 42 1.73 -0.10 -4.28
C ARG A 42 0.62 0.65 -5.02
N ASN A 43 -0.29 -0.11 -5.65
CA ASN A 43 -1.41 0.47 -6.36
C ASN A 43 -2.40 1.16 -5.40
N SER A 44 -2.70 0.58 -4.24
CA SER A 44 -3.61 1.17 -3.27
C SER A 44 -3.07 2.49 -2.70
N PHE A 45 -1.78 2.53 -2.33
CA PHE A 45 -1.13 3.77 -1.90
C PHE A 45 -1.04 4.79 -3.03
N ALA A 46 -0.71 4.39 -4.25
CA ALA A 46 -0.62 5.28 -5.40
C ALA A 46 -1.99 5.91 -5.72
N VAL A 47 -3.07 5.14 -5.62
CA VAL A 47 -4.45 5.66 -5.78
C VAL A 47 -4.77 6.67 -4.69
N ALA A 48 -4.53 6.34 -3.40
CA ALA A 48 -4.74 7.28 -2.31
C ALA A 48 -3.89 8.56 -2.51
N ASN A 49 -2.62 8.43 -2.87
CA ASN A 49 -1.74 9.59 -3.09
C ASN A 49 -2.16 10.44 -4.30
N SER A 50 -2.84 9.87 -5.30
CA SER A 50 -3.38 10.62 -6.43
C SER A 50 -4.55 11.53 -6.05
N HIS A 51 -5.24 11.23 -4.95
CA HIS A 51 -6.33 12.04 -4.40
C HIS A 51 -5.84 13.23 -3.55
N VAL A 52 -4.55 13.35 -3.27
CA VAL A 52 -4.00 14.50 -2.54
C VAL A 52 -4.18 15.77 -3.39
N ILE A 53 -4.99 16.70 -2.91
CA ILE A 53 -5.22 18.00 -3.54
C ILE A 53 -4.03 18.90 -3.19
N ARG A 54 -3.06 19.02 -4.11
CA ARG A 54 -1.79 19.73 -3.89
C ARG A 54 -1.89 21.25 -4.12
N VAL A 55 -3.05 21.72 -4.63
CA VAL A 55 -3.34 23.14 -4.78
C VAL A 55 -3.82 23.69 -3.44
N ARG A 56 -3.29 24.86 -3.05
CA ARG A 56 -3.73 25.56 -1.83
C ARG A 56 -5.09 26.18 -2.02
N HIS A 57 -6.02 25.87 -1.13
CA HIS A 57 -7.36 26.46 -1.11
C HIS A 57 -7.67 27.02 0.28
N PRO A 58 -8.41 28.12 0.38
CA PRO A 58 -8.81 28.69 1.66
C PRO A 58 -9.81 27.78 2.38
N ARG A 59 -9.94 27.95 3.70
CA ARG A 59 -10.85 27.17 4.54
C ARG A 59 -12.27 27.06 3.98
N ALA A 60 -12.80 28.18 3.48
CA ALA A 60 -14.16 28.20 2.94
C ALA A 60 -14.35 27.21 1.77
N TRP A 61 -13.33 27.09 0.90
CA TRP A 61 -13.35 26.13 -0.21
C TRP A 61 -13.34 24.69 0.31
N TRP A 62 -12.48 24.39 1.29
CA TRP A 62 -12.38 23.05 1.87
C TRP A 62 -13.68 22.61 2.53
N VAL A 63 -14.29 23.48 3.34
CA VAL A 63 -15.56 23.19 4.02
C VAL A 63 -16.72 23.02 3.03
N ALA A 64 -16.75 23.82 1.97
CA ALA A 64 -17.77 23.69 0.93
C ALA A 64 -17.57 22.41 0.11
N ARG A 65 -16.33 22.02 -0.18
CA ARG A 65 -16.01 20.82 -0.98
C ARG A 65 -16.20 19.51 -0.23
N PHE A 66 -15.95 19.52 1.08
CA PHE A 66 -16.04 18.36 1.97
C PHE A 66 -16.93 18.70 3.18
N PRO A 67 -18.24 18.90 2.97
CA PRO A 67 -19.18 19.15 4.06
C PRO A 67 -19.25 17.89 4.94
N HIS A 68 -19.41 18.10 6.23
CA HIS A 68 -19.52 17.01 7.22
C HIS A 68 -18.25 16.19 7.49
N THR A 69 -17.10 16.52 6.86
CA THR A 69 -15.84 15.86 7.21
C THR A 69 -15.17 16.50 8.41
N ARG A 70 -14.29 15.71 9.06
CA ARG A 70 -13.44 16.23 10.13
C ARG A 70 -12.18 16.86 9.56
N PHE A 71 -11.80 18.01 10.11
CA PHE A 71 -10.49 18.63 9.88
C PHE A 71 -9.72 18.61 11.21
N VAL A 72 -8.50 18.10 11.19
CA VAL A 72 -7.63 18.00 12.37
C VAL A 72 -6.27 18.61 12.08
N LEU A 73 -5.67 19.26 13.07
CA LEU A 73 -4.29 19.73 13.00
C LEU A 73 -3.36 18.56 13.28
N PHE A 74 -2.41 18.31 12.37
CA PHE A 74 -1.44 17.24 12.49
C PHE A 74 -0.14 17.62 11.80
N GLY A 75 1.01 17.43 12.48
CA GLY A 75 2.35 17.59 11.89
C GLY A 75 2.57 18.94 11.18
N GLY A 76 2.05 20.05 11.73
CA GLY A 76 2.23 21.38 11.17
C GLY A 76 1.22 21.82 10.11
N GLY A 77 0.22 20.98 9.77
CA GLY A 77 -0.84 21.32 8.82
C GLY A 77 -2.18 20.68 9.15
N TYR A 78 -3.23 21.13 8.46
CA TYR A 78 -4.55 20.53 8.60
C TYR A 78 -4.73 19.35 7.68
N TYR A 79 -5.36 18.27 8.19
CA TYR A 79 -5.78 17.08 7.45
C TYR A 79 -7.29 16.95 7.48
N TYR A 80 -7.88 16.43 6.39
CA TYR A 80 -9.29 16.10 6.31
C TYR A 80 -9.48 14.60 6.10
N TRP A 81 -10.55 14.07 6.67
CA TRP A 81 -10.94 12.68 6.52
C TRP A 81 -11.74 12.48 5.23
N TRP A 82 -11.32 11.54 4.39
CA TRP A 82 -12.08 11.13 3.22
C TRP A 82 -11.69 9.72 2.78
N ASP A 83 -12.70 8.88 2.47
CA ASP A 83 -12.55 7.55 1.89
C ASP A 83 -11.49 6.66 2.58
N GLY A 84 -11.55 6.56 3.90
CA GLY A 84 -10.65 5.72 4.69
C GLY A 84 -9.25 6.30 4.95
N TYR A 85 -8.99 7.53 4.49
CA TYR A 85 -7.69 8.19 4.64
C TYR A 85 -7.81 9.60 5.22
N TRP A 86 -6.76 10.01 5.87
CA TRP A 86 -6.48 11.40 6.21
C TRP A 86 -5.63 12.02 5.10
N TYR A 87 -6.06 13.13 4.54
CA TYR A 87 -5.37 13.85 3.48
C TYR A 87 -4.98 15.25 3.92
N PRO A 88 -3.82 15.78 3.50
CA PRO A 88 -3.43 17.15 3.79
C PRO A 88 -4.39 18.15 3.10
N ALA A 89 -4.83 19.17 3.85
CA ALA A 89 -5.70 20.25 3.39
C ALA A 89 -4.90 21.54 3.19
N TYR A 90 -4.15 21.61 2.10
CA TYR A 90 -3.26 22.74 1.84
C TYR A 90 -4.00 24.07 1.75
N GLY A 91 -3.53 25.05 2.54
CA GLY A 91 -4.12 26.37 2.60
C GLY A 91 -5.37 26.49 3.47
N TYR A 92 -5.80 25.41 4.15
CA TYR A 92 -6.93 25.46 5.10
C TYR A 92 -6.69 26.50 6.20
N SER A 93 -5.46 26.64 6.66
CA SER A 93 -5.05 27.68 7.59
C SER A 93 -3.82 28.42 7.07
N PRO A 94 -3.76 29.76 7.17
CA PRO A 94 -2.56 30.51 6.82
C PRO A 94 -1.43 30.34 7.85
N TYR A 95 -1.74 29.87 9.06
CA TYR A 95 -0.79 29.74 10.18
C TYR A 95 -0.16 28.35 10.27
N TYR A 96 -0.77 27.33 9.67
CA TYR A 96 -0.34 25.94 9.72
C TYR A 96 -0.16 25.41 8.29
N SER A 97 1.05 25.53 7.78
CA SER A 97 1.37 25.20 6.38
C SER A 97 2.66 24.39 6.21
N ASP A 98 3.36 24.06 7.31
CA ASP A 98 4.65 23.38 7.31
C ASP A 98 4.47 21.89 7.63
N TYR A 99 3.88 21.18 6.66
CA TYR A 99 3.59 19.76 6.80
C TYR A 99 4.86 18.93 6.97
N LEU A 100 5.04 18.31 8.12
CA LEU A 100 6.11 17.34 8.36
C LEU A 100 5.98 16.09 7.48
N TYR A 101 4.75 15.72 7.18
CA TYR A 101 4.37 14.68 6.23
C TYR A 101 3.22 15.19 5.37
N ASP A 102 3.29 14.97 4.06
CA ASP A 102 2.36 15.54 3.08
C ASP A 102 1.61 14.50 2.24
N GLY A 103 1.71 13.23 2.64
CA GLY A 103 1.01 12.12 2.00
C GLY A 103 -0.29 11.74 2.70
N PRO A 104 -1.03 10.79 2.12
CA PRO A 104 -2.21 10.19 2.74
C PRO A 104 -1.80 9.28 3.90
N ILE A 105 -2.64 9.22 4.94
CA ILE A 105 -2.46 8.37 6.11
C ILE A 105 -3.70 7.48 6.22
N TYR A 106 -3.55 6.16 6.09
CA TYR A 106 -4.68 5.24 6.26
C TYR A 106 -5.19 5.29 7.69
N GLY A 107 -6.49 5.48 7.83
CA GLY A 107 -7.15 5.57 9.13
C GLY A 107 -7.96 4.31 9.45
N TYR A 108 -8.09 4.02 10.73
CA TYR A 108 -8.89 2.93 11.26
C TYR A 108 -9.48 3.32 12.62
N ASN A 109 -10.50 2.62 13.07
CA ASN A 109 -11.14 2.82 14.37
C ASN A 109 -11.50 4.28 14.71
N ASN A 110 -11.74 5.11 13.69
CA ASN A 110 -12.05 6.52 13.86
C ASN A 110 -10.93 7.38 14.52
N TYR A 111 -9.71 6.86 14.58
CA TYR A 111 -8.57 7.55 15.18
C TYR A 111 -8.14 8.77 14.34
N ALA A 112 -7.70 9.82 15.04
CA ALA A 112 -7.02 10.94 14.41
C ALA A 112 -5.62 10.52 13.91
N PRO A 113 -5.01 11.26 12.94
CA PRO A 113 -3.71 10.87 12.35
C PRO A 113 -2.61 10.70 13.39
N GLY A 114 -2.56 11.53 14.44
CA GLY A 114 -1.61 11.41 15.53
C GLY A 114 -1.74 10.07 16.28
N GLN A 115 -2.96 9.70 16.63
CA GLN A 115 -3.26 8.44 17.31
C GLN A 115 -2.88 7.22 16.45
N VAL A 116 -3.21 7.25 15.16
CA VAL A 116 -2.78 6.21 14.20
C VAL A 116 -1.26 6.09 14.20
N THR A 117 -0.57 7.22 14.16
CA THR A 117 0.90 7.28 14.12
C THR A 117 1.52 6.75 15.41
N GLU A 118 0.99 7.13 16.58
CA GLU A 118 1.44 6.60 17.88
C GLU A 118 1.35 5.07 17.94
N ASN A 119 0.20 4.52 17.53
CA ASN A 119 0.00 3.07 17.49
C ASN A 119 1.00 2.38 16.55
N VAL A 120 1.27 2.96 15.40
CA VAL A 120 2.27 2.46 14.44
C VAL A 120 3.68 2.54 15.02
N GLN A 121 4.06 3.66 15.64
CA GLN A 121 5.36 3.83 16.31
C GLN A 121 5.54 2.79 17.42
N MET A 122 4.51 2.54 18.23
CA MET A 122 4.53 1.50 19.27
C MET A 122 4.71 0.10 18.68
N ALA A 123 3.97 -0.25 17.64
CA ALA A 123 4.07 -1.55 16.99
C ALA A 123 5.44 -1.78 16.32
N LEU A 124 5.96 -0.75 15.63
CA LEU A 124 7.30 -0.79 15.03
C LEU A 124 8.40 -0.87 16.09
N ARG A 125 8.23 -0.20 17.23
CA ARG A 125 9.17 -0.29 18.36
C ARG A 125 9.16 -1.68 18.97
N ALA A 126 8.00 -2.28 19.21
CA ALA A 126 7.87 -3.63 19.75
C ALA A 126 8.56 -4.68 18.86
N GLN A 127 8.67 -4.43 17.55
CA GLN A 127 9.35 -5.29 16.58
C GLN A 127 10.79 -4.85 16.26
N GLY A 128 11.33 -3.84 16.96
CA GLY A 128 12.74 -3.41 16.85
C GLY A 128 13.05 -2.53 15.63
N TYR A 129 12.05 -2.01 14.91
CA TYR A 129 12.26 -1.12 13.76
C TYR A 129 12.31 0.36 14.13
N TYR A 130 11.68 0.77 15.24
CA TYR A 130 11.60 2.17 15.64
C TYR A 130 12.23 2.39 17.02
N HIS A 131 13.10 3.41 17.11
CA HIS A 131 13.83 3.75 18.33
C HIS A 131 13.64 5.20 18.78
N GLY A 132 12.80 5.95 18.05
CA GLY A 132 12.49 7.35 18.35
C GLY A 132 11.47 7.53 19.48
N ALA A 133 11.07 8.76 19.76
CA ALA A 133 9.95 9.05 20.66
C ALA A 133 8.61 8.59 20.08
N ILE A 134 7.67 8.13 20.92
CA ILE A 134 6.28 7.93 20.52
C ILE A 134 5.61 9.31 20.62
N ASP A 135 5.67 10.07 19.56
CA ASP A 135 5.23 11.46 19.49
C ASP A 135 4.02 11.67 18.56
N GLY A 136 3.57 10.60 17.93
CA GLY A 136 2.46 10.64 16.99
C GLY A 136 2.77 11.38 15.68
N LEU A 137 4.05 11.62 15.33
CA LEU A 137 4.45 12.37 14.14
C LEU A 137 5.13 11.47 13.11
N ILE A 138 4.84 11.70 11.83
CA ILE A 138 5.48 10.98 10.72
C ILE A 138 6.73 11.76 10.27
N GLY A 139 7.74 11.78 11.14
CA GLY A 139 9.04 12.37 10.84
C GLY A 139 9.98 11.43 10.07
N PRO A 140 11.21 11.85 9.79
CA PRO A 140 12.19 11.03 9.06
C PRO A 140 12.47 9.67 9.71
N GLN A 141 12.52 9.60 11.04
CA GLN A 141 12.74 8.33 11.75
C GLN A 141 11.57 7.36 11.60
N THR A 142 10.32 7.87 11.75
CA THR A 142 9.11 7.06 11.54
C THR A 142 9.05 6.53 10.11
N ARG A 143 9.33 7.36 9.12
CA ARG A 143 9.35 6.96 7.70
C ARG A 143 10.43 5.93 7.40
N SER A 144 11.62 6.08 7.98
CA SER A 144 12.70 5.10 7.84
C SER A 144 12.31 3.74 8.44
N ALA A 145 11.70 3.73 9.63
CA ALA A 145 11.21 2.52 10.27
C ALA A 145 10.11 1.82 9.47
N LEU A 146 9.15 2.59 8.94
CA LEU A 146 8.12 2.08 8.03
C LEU A 146 8.74 1.43 6.78
N ALA A 147 9.68 2.11 6.12
CA ALA A 147 10.34 1.59 4.93
C ALA A 147 11.10 0.28 5.21
N GLN A 148 11.82 0.19 6.31
CA GLN A 148 12.52 -1.02 6.73
C GLN A 148 11.54 -2.16 7.03
N TYR A 149 10.47 -1.87 7.78
CA TYR A 149 9.43 -2.84 8.08
C TYR A 149 8.76 -3.36 6.81
N GLN A 150 8.34 -2.47 5.93
CA GLN A 150 7.70 -2.80 4.66
C GLN A 150 8.62 -3.69 3.81
N HIS A 151 9.88 -3.32 3.67
CA HIS A 151 10.87 -4.11 2.93
C HIS A 151 11.04 -5.53 3.51
N ARG A 152 11.18 -5.66 4.84
CA ARG A 152 11.38 -6.94 5.51
C ARG A 152 10.16 -7.87 5.42
N ASN A 153 8.97 -7.30 5.33
CA ASN A 153 7.72 -8.05 5.24
C ASN A 153 7.20 -8.24 3.81
N GLY A 154 8.01 -7.88 2.79
CA GLY A 154 7.64 -8.06 1.38
C GLY A 154 6.50 -7.15 0.90
N LEU A 155 6.27 -6.04 1.61
CA LEU A 155 5.31 -5.01 1.23
C LEU A 155 5.92 -4.02 0.23
N ALA A 156 5.09 -3.23 -0.43
CA ALA A 156 5.57 -2.07 -1.18
C ALA A 156 6.24 -1.08 -0.22
N VAL A 157 7.45 -0.62 -0.54
CA VAL A 157 8.20 0.34 0.28
C VAL A 157 7.68 1.74 -0.03
N THR A 158 6.62 2.15 0.65
CA THR A 158 5.98 3.47 0.51
C THR A 158 6.50 4.49 1.53
N ALA A 159 7.11 4.02 2.62
CA ALA A 159 7.48 4.80 3.81
C ALA A 159 6.28 5.59 4.39
N ALA A 160 5.07 5.11 4.15
CA ALA A 160 3.79 5.70 4.56
C ALA A 160 3.00 4.73 5.45
N ILE A 161 2.04 5.26 6.18
CA ILE A 161 1.05 4.47 6.90
C ILE A 161 -0.07 4.13 5.92
N ASP A 162 0.07 3.01 5.24
CA ASP A 162 -0.90 2.47 4.29
C ASP A 162 -1.62 1.25 4.86
N GLN A 163 -2.72 0.86 4.22
CA GLN A 163 -3.57 -0.24 4.69
C GLN A 163 -2.80 -1.57 4.85
N PRO A 164 -1.97 -2.01 3.88
CA PRO A 164 -1.24 -3.26 4.01
C PRO A 164 -0.24 -3.25 5.16
N THR A 165 0.40 -2.12 5.42
CA THR A 165 1.31 -1.95 6.55
C THR A 165 0.58 -2.12 7.88
N LEU A 166 -0.59 -1.47 8.04
CA LEU A 166 -1.38 -1.61 9.26
C LEU A 166 -1.91 -3.02 9.47
N ALA A 167 -2.41 -3.66 8.40
CA ALA A 167 -2.87 -5.05 8.45
C ALA A 167 -1.73 -6.01 8.87
N THR A 168 -0.52 -5.80 8.33
CA THR A 168 0.65 -6.65 8.67
C THR A 168 1.17 -6.36 10.08
N LEU A 169 1.01 -5.13 10.59
CA LEU A 169 1.29 -4.77 11.99
C LEU A 169 0.24 -5.29 12.97
N GLY A 170 -0.90 -5.81 12.49
CA GLY A 170 -2.02 -6.27 13.32
C GLY A 170 -2.86 -5.13 13.92
N LEU A 171 -2.89 -3.97 13.28
CA LEU A 171 -3.59 -2.78 13.77
C LEU A 171 -4.93 -2.54 13.07
N ALA A 172 -5.15 -3.09 11.86
CA ALA A 172 -6.37 -2.93 11.06
C ALA A 172 -6.70 -4.20 10.29
#